data_36e1a24305fa64269242c3aa64e3a6ac
#
_entry.id   36e1a24305fa64269242c3aa64e3a6ac
#
_cell.length_a   1.000
_cell.length_b   1.000
_cell.length_c   1.000
_cell.angle_alpha   90.00
_cell.angle_beta   90.00
_cell.angle_gamma   90.00
#
_symmetry.space_group_name_H-M   'P 1'
#
loop_
_entity.id
_entity.type
_entity.pdbx_description
1 polymer ?
#
loop_
_entity_poly.entity_id
_entity_poly.type
_entity_poly.pdbx_seq_one_letter_code
_entity_poly.pdbx_strand_id
1 'polypeptide(L)'
;MSFFLRPSAFAFVLSMLVLPLQAATVSRQSAEEFSQKLALIQRQGAAPAPQRVGALRTRLTEDELNSWFMYRAQPVLPTGVSEPQVTIVGEGQLAGQATIDLDAVSKRRSAGAGAFDPLSLIGGKVPVSVSGVLHTRDGKARFEVQRAEMSGIPVPVTVLQEVLTYYSRSDTRPQGVRLDDIFSLPANIRQIEVGQGQAVVVQ
;
A
#
# COMPACT_ATOMS: atom_id res chain seq x y z
N MET A 1 -67.23 -40.82 -16.18
CA MET A 1 -65.82 -41.15 -15.81
C MET A 1 -65.00 -39.91 -16.07
N SER A 2 -64.80 -39.08 -15.06
CA SER A 2 -64.15 -37.78 -15.17
C SER A 2 -62.80 -37.83 -14.45
N PHE A 3 -61.73 -37.72 -15.22
CA PHE A 3 -60.37 -37.63 -14.67
C PHE A 3 -60.00 -36.19 -14.40
N PHE A 4 -59.89 -35.79 -13.13
CA PHE A 4 -59.35 -34.50 -12.71
C PHE A 4 -57.81 -34.55 -12.67
N LEU A 5 -57.16 -33.80 -13.53
CA LEU A 5 -55.71 -33.56 -13.47
C LEU A 5 -55.47 -32.36 -12.53
N ARG A 6 -54.73 -32.57 -11.45
CA ARG A 6 -54.25 -31.49 -10.57
C ARG A 6 -52.86 -31.02 -11.09
N PRO A 7 -52.65 -29.71 -11.26
CA PRO A 7 -51.30 -29.19 -11.49
C PRO A 7 -50.57 -29.01 -10.16
N SER A 8 -49.47 -29.71 -9.97
CA SER A 8 -48.51 -29.48 -8.86
C SER A 8 -47.69 -28.23 -9.18
N ALA A 9 -47.92 -27.17 -8.40
CA ALA A 9 -47.06 -25.98 -8.42
C ALA A 9 -45.75 -26.24 -7.72
N PHE A 10 -44.67 -26.35 -8.50
CA PHE A 10 -43.31 -26.44 -8.02
C PHE A 10 -42.80 -25.02 -7.71
N ALA A 11 -42.90 -24.60 -6.46
CA ALA A 11 -42.34 -23.34 -6.00
C ALA A 11 -40.81 -23.49 -5.85
N PHE A 12 -40.05 -22.97 -6.81
CA PHE A 12 -38.60 -22.89 -6.74
C PHE A 12 -38.25 -21.70 -5.84
N VAL A 13 -37.95 -21.97 -4.57
CA VAL A 13 -37.41 -20.96 -3.64
C VAL A 13 -35.94 -20.73 -4.01
N LEU A 14 -35.71 -19.66 -4.78
CA LEU A 14 -34.38 -19.16 -5.08
C LEU A 14 -33.81 -18.49 -3.83
N SER A 15 -33.07 -19.26 -3.02
CA SER A 15 -32.33 -18.76 -1.86
C SER A 15 -31.18 -17.89 -2.38
N MET A 16 -31.36 -16.56 -2.46
CA MET A 16 -30.28 -15.61 -2.66
C MET A 16 -29.32 -15.68 -1.46
N LEU A 17 -28.19 -16.34 -1.68
CA LEU A 17 -27.07 -16.34 -0.73
C LEU A 17 -26.47 -14.93 -0.76
N VAL A 18 -26.93 -14.05 0.13
CA VAL A 18 -26.32 -12.74 0.36
C VAL A 18 -25.00 -13.00 1.09
N LEU A 19 -23.91 -13.06 0.34
CA LEU A 19 -22.57 -13.04 0.93
C LEU A 19 -22.40 -11.65 1.58
N PRO A 20 -22.12 -11.57 2.89
CA PRO A 20 -21.79 -10.28 3.48
C PRO A 20 -20.51 -9.77 2.83
N LEU A 21 -20.62 -8.65 2.15
CA LEU A 21 -19.47 -7.85 1.76
C LEU A 21 -18.85 -7.38 3.08
N GLN A 22 -17.79 -8.05 3.53
CA GLN A 22 -17.02 -7.60 4.69
C GLN A 22 -16.30 -6.33 4.26
N ALA A 23 -16.90 -5.19 4.54
CA ALA A 23 -16.22 -3.91 4.45
C ALA A 23 -15.02 -3.96 5.42
N ALA A 24 -13.85 -3.58 4.92
CA ALA A 24 -12.63 -3.44 5.70
C ALA A 24 -12.94 -2.65 6.99
N THR A 25 -12.81 -3.28 8.16
CA THR A 25 -13.14 -2.65 9.43
C THR A 25 -11.89 -2.02 10.02
N VAL A 26 -11.67 -0.75 9.66
CA VAL A 26 -10.58 0.04 10.25
C VAL A 26 -10.87 0.28 11.74
N SER A 27 -9.97 -0.18 12.63
CA SER A 27 -10.14 -0.12 14.07
C SER A 27 -8.83 0.18 14.82
N ARG A 28 -8.95 0.76 16.03
CA ARG A 28 -7.79 0.96 16.91
C ARG A 28 -7.16 -0.36 17.33
N GLN A 29 -7.95 -1.41 17.48
CA GLN A 29 -7.46 -2.74 17.82
C GLN A 29 -6.60 -3.30 16.68
N SER A 30 -7.06 -3.27 15.45
CA SER A 30 -6.30 -3.72 14.27
C SER A 30 -5.00 -2.93 14.09
N ALA A 31 -5.02 -1.61 14.39
CA ALA A 31 -3.81 -0.79 14.38
C ALA A 31 -2.79 -1.23 15.44
N GLU A 32 -3.25 -1.64 16.62
CA GLU A 32 -2.38 -2.17 17.68
C GLU A 32 -1.82 -3.55 17.31
N GLU A 33 -2.64 -4.43 16.75
CA GLU A 33 -2.21 -5.75 16.26
C GLU A 33 -1.12 -5.60 15.19
N PHE A 34 -1.28 -4.67 14.24
CA PHE A 34 -0.25 -4.36 13.25
C PHE A 34 1.04 -3.86 13.90
N SER A 35 0.94 -2.95 14.88
CA SER A 35 2.11 -2.42 15.61
C SER A 35 2.89 -3.53 16.32
N GLN A 36 2.18 -4.48 16.95
CA GLN A 36 2.79 -5.64 17.62
C GLN A 36 3.51 -6.57 16.61
N LYS A 37 2.87 -6.85 15.47
CA LYS A 37 3.48 -7.63 14.39
C LYS A 37 4.71 -6.95 13.81
N LEU A 38 4.65 -5.63 13.60
CA LEU A 38 5.79 -4.84 13.13
C LEU A 38 6.97 -4.91 14.12
N ALA A 39 6.69 -4.74 15.42
CA ALA A 39 7.68 -4.87 16.48
C ALA A 39 8.27 -6.30 16.55
N LEU A 40 7.45 -7.33 16.29
CA LEU A 40 7.90 -8.71 16.21
C LEU A 40 8.88 -8.91 15.05
N ILE A 41 8.53 -8.45 13.83
CA ILE A 41 9.39 -8.50 12.64
C ILE A 41 10.73 -7.80 12.92
N GLN A 42 10.71 -6.61 13.53
CA GLN A 42 11.93 -5.86 13.87
C GLN A 42 12.81 -6.62 14.87
N ARG A 43 12.23 -7.15 15.93
CA ARG A 43 12.98 -7.95 16.94
C ARG A 43 13.58 -9.21 16.34
N GLN A 44 12.81 -9.91 15.50
CA GLN A 44 13.31 -11.10 14.80
C GLN A 44 14.45 -10.76 13.85
N GLY A 45 14.38 -9.64 13.15
CA GLY A 45 15.42 -9.17 12.27
C GLY A 45 16.69 -8.70 12.99
N ALA A 46 16.57 -8.15 14.19
CA ALA A 46 17.68 -7.70 15.00
C ALA A 46 18.42 -8.84 15.73
N ALA A 47 17.76 -9.99 15.92
CA ALA A 47 18.38 -11.14 16.58
C ALA A 47 19.55 -11.68 15.73
N PRO A 48 20.75 -11.95 16.33
CA PRO A 48 21.82 -12.63 15.62
C PRO A 48 21.25 -13.92 15.02
N ALA A 49 21.61 -14.22 13.77
CA ALA A 49 21.08 -15.37 13.05
C ALA A 49 21.26 -16.63 13.89
N PRO A 50 20.22 -17.14 14.56
CA PRO A 50 20.34 -18.43 15.21
C PRO A 50 20.27 -19.48 14.14
N GLN A 51 20.71 -20.66 14.49
CA GLN A 51 20.48 -21.89 13.72
C GLN A 51 18.95 -22.11 13.58
N ARG A 52 18.29 -21.23 12.80
CA ARG A 52 16.84 -21.26 12.64
C ARG A 52 16.49 -22.38 11.68
N VAL A 53 15.88 -23.40 12.21
CA VAL A 53 15.20 -24.40 11.41
C VAL A 53 13.88 -23.80 10.95
N GLY A 54 13.85 -23.29 9.71
CA GLY A 54 12.65 -22.78 9.07
C GLY A 54 12.57 -21.24 8.89
N ALA A 55 11.75 -20.80 7.97
CA ALA A 55 11.44 -19.42 7.71
C ALA A 55 10.37 -18.92 8.71
N LEU A 56 10.60 -17.77 9.32
CA LEU A 56 9.60 -17.08 10.12
C LEU A 56 8.60 -16.39 9.18
N ARG A 57 7.32 -16.56 9.43
CA ARG A 57 6.26 -16.02 8.58
C ARG A 57 5.30 -15.18 9.41
N THR A 58 5.17 -13.90 9.10
CA THR A 58 4.24 -12.98 9.76
C THR A 58 3.21 -12.52 8.76
N ARG A 59 1.94 -12.82 9.02
CA ARG A 59 0.81 -12.38 8.20
C ARG A 59 0.35 -11.00 8.62
N LEU A 60 0.20 -10.11 7.65
CA LEU A 60 -0.34 -8.75 7.78
C LEU A 60 -1.57 -8.65 6.90
N THR A 61 -2.68 -8.13 7.42
CA THR A 61 -3.90 -7.91 6.63
C THR A 61 -4.00 -6.47 6.15
N GLU A 62 -4.79 -6.26 5.11
CA GLU A 62 -5.12 -4.94 4.60
C GLU A 62 -5.77 -4.06 5.68
N ASP A 63 -6.71 -4.62 6.45
CA ASP A 63 -7.39 -3.92 7.54
C ASP A 63 -6.42 -3.46 8.64
N GLU A 64 -5.48 -4.32 9.03
CA GLU A 64 -4.44 -3.98 10.00
C GLU A 64 -3.55 -2.84 9.50
N LEU A 65 -3.11 -2.91 8.25
CA LEU A 65 -2.26 -1.89 7.63
C LEU A 65 -2.98 -0.54 7.52
N ASN A 66 -4.21 -0.53 7.01
CA ASN A 66 -5.00 0.70 6.87
C ASN A 66 -5.41 1.28 8.23
N SER A 67 -5.69 0.42 9.22
CA SER A 67 -5.92 0.84 10.60
C SER A 67 -4.69 1.52 11.19
N TRP A 68 -3.50 0.96 10.96
CA TRP A 68 -2.26 1.55 11.43
C TRP A 68 -1.99 2.90 10.76
N PHE A 69 -2.23 3.03 9.47
CA PHE A 69 -2.15 4.31 8.78
C PHE A 69 -3.05 5.37 9.39
N MET A 70 -4.29 5.01 9.71
CA MET A 70 -5.26 5.96 10.28
C MET A 70 -4.92 6.37 11.72
N TYR A 71 -4.46 5.45 12.56
CA TYR A 71 -4.35 5.70 14.01
C TYR A 71 -2.92 5.89 14.52
N ARG A 72 -1.90 5.46 13.79
CA ARG A 72 -0.53 5.38 14.29
C ARG A 72 0.53 5.99 13.37
N ALA A 73 0.28 6.10 12.07
CA ALA A 73 1.30 6.46 11.09
C ALA A 73 1.67 7.95 11.07
N GLN A 74 0.85 8.84 11.61
CA GLN A 74 1.04 10.30 11.53
C GLN A 74 2.48 10.77 11.81
N PRO A 75 3.18 10.28 12.86
CA PRO A 75 4.55 10.74 13.14
C PRO A 75 5.60 10.32 12.12
N VAL A 76 5.30 9.30 11.29
CA VAL A 76 6.26 8.72 10.33
C VAL A 76 5.90 9.02 8.89
N LEU A 77 4.73 9.61 8.64
CA LEU A 77 4.34 10.02 7.29
C LEU A 77 5.24 11.17 6.80
N PRO A 78 5.61 11.17 5.51
CA PRO A 78 6.29 12.30 4.91
C PRO A 78 5.48 13.59 5.03
N THR A 79 6.17 14.73 5.14
CA THR A 79 5.51 16.05 5.16
C THR A 79 4.64 16.24 3.92
N GLY A 80 3.40 16.67 4.11
CA GLY A 80 2.43 16.87 3.05
C GLY A 80 1.65 15.62 2.64
N VAL A 81 1.94 14.44 3.21
CA VAL A 81 1.17 13.21 2.97
C VAL A 81 0.13 13.03 4.06
N SER A 82 -1.11 12.82 3.68
CA SER A 82 -2.23 12.52 4.59
C SER A 82 -3.15 11.45 4.00
N GLU A 83 -3.90 10.82 4.88
CA GLU A 83 -4.93 9.82 4.55
C GLU A 83 -4.43 8.67 3.64
N PRO A 84 -3.24 8.09 3.93
CA PRO A 84 -2.77 6.97 3.11
C PRO A 84 -3.67 5.75 3.31
N GLN A 85 -3.96 5.08 2.21
CA GLN A 85 -4.67 3.79 2.17
C GLN A 85 -3.97 2.86 1.20
N VAL A 86 -4.02 1.56 1.48
CA VAL A 86 -3.44 0.52 0.62
C VAL A 86 -4.49 -0.56 0.39
N THR A 87 -4.62 -0.98 -0.85
CA THR A 87 -5.39 -2.17 -1.25
C THR A 87 -4.42 -3.27 -1.65
N ILE A 88 -4.56 -4.44 -1.03
CA ILE A 88 -3.75 -5.62 -1.31
C ILE A 88 -4.54 -6.53 -2.26
N VAL A 89 -4.31 -6.37 -3.56
CA VAL A 89 -5.12 -7.01 -4.61
C VAL A 89 -4.83 -8.52 -4.70
N GLY A 90 -3.56 -8.90 -4.58
CA GLY A 90 -3.08 -10.27 -4.73
C GLY A 90 -2.10 -10.43 -5.88
N GLU A 91 -1.45 -11.58 -5.96
CA GLU A 91 -0.47 -11.90 -7.02
C GLU A 91 0.65 -10.86 -7.17
N GLY A 92 1.08 -10.29 -6.04
CA GLY A 92 2.07 -9.21 -6.03
C GLY A 92 1.49 -7.82 -6.26
N GLN A 93 0.23 -7.69 -6.67
CA GLN A 93 -0.40 -6.41 -6.98
C GLN A 93 -0.84 -5.65 -5.73
N LEU A 94 -0.49 -4.39 -5.70
CA LEU A 94 -0.85 -3.42 -4.66
C LEU A 94 -1.39 -2.14 -5.31
N ALA A 95 -2.32 -1.50 -4.65
CA ALA A 95 -2.72 -0.14 -4.97
C ALA A 95 -2.62 0.71 -3.70
N GLY A 96 -2.15 1.94 -3.85
CA GLY A 96 -2.05 2.92 -2.79
C GLY A 96 -2.71 4.22 -3.20
N GLN A 97 -3.32 4.91 -2.23
CA GLN A 97 -3.82 6.26 -2.41
C GLN A 97 -3.49 7.12 -1.20
N ALA A 98 -3.30 8.41 -1.42
CA ALA A 98 -3.06 9.40 -0.37
C ALA A 98 -3.45 10.79 -0.86
N THR A 99 -3.65 11.71 0.07
CA THR A 99 -3.78 13.14 -0.23
C THR A 99 -2.42 13.80 -0.05
N ILE A 100 -1.94 14.49 -1.08
CA ILE A 100 -0.66 15.22 -1.07
C ILE A 100 -0.94 16.72 -0.98
N ASP A 101 -0.41 17.37 0.04
CA ASP A 101 -0.40 18.82 0.19
C ASP A 101 0.83 19.37 -0.56
N LEU A 102 0.59 19.86 -1.77
CA LEU A 102 1.65 20.37 -2.67
C LEU A 102 2.31 21.62 -2.10
N ASP A 103 1.57 22.45 -1.35
CA ASP A 103 2.12 23.66 -0.73
C ASP A 103 3.09 23.30 0.40
N ALA A 104 2.77 22.26 1.20
CA ALA A 104 3.66 21.77 2.24
C ALA A 104 4.94 21.12 1.68
N VAL A 105 4.82 20.39 0.57
CA VAL A 105 5.95 19.76 -0.14
C VAL A 105 6.86 20.83 -0.75
N SER A 106 6.30 21.82 -1.44
CA SER A 106 7.04 22.92 -2.08
C SER A 106 7.77 23.78 -1.05
N LYS A 107 7.12 24.18 0.05
CA LYS A 107 7.73 24.99 1.12
C LYS A 107 8.97 24.33 1.73
N ARG A 108 8.94 23.02 1.93
CA ARG A 108 10.10 22.31 2.47
C ARG A 108 11.32 22.38 1.56
N ARG A 109 11.12 22.50 0.27
CA ARG A 109 12.19 22.53 -0.74
C ARG A 109 12.69 23.95 -1.03
N SER A 110 11.83 24.96 -0.96
CA SER A 110 12.18 26.36 -1.23
C SER A 110 13.27 26.90 -0.31
N ALA A 111 13.57 26.22 0.81
CA ALA A 111 14.69 26.53 1.68
C ALA A 111 16.07 26.18 1.07
N GLY A 112 16.14 25.53 -0.11
CA GLY A 112 17.42 25.08 -0.69
C GLY A 112 17.49 24.94 -2.21
N ALA A 113 16.45 25.26 -2.99
CA ALA A 113 16.41 25.04 -4.42
C ALA A 113 16.02 26.28 -5.23
N GLY A 114 16.58 26.38 -6.44
CA GLY A 114 16.40 27.52 -7.35
C GLY A 114 14.96 27.78 -7.79
N ALA A 115 14.78 28.89 -8.49
CA ALA A 115 13.56 29.64 -8.71
C ALA A 115 12.38 28.97 -9.45
N PHE A 116 12.44 27.71 -9.83
CA PHE A 116 11.36 27.04 -10.56
C PHE A 116 10.95 25.71 -9.91
N ASP A 117 9.76 25.69 -9.32
CA ASP A 117 9.12 24.50 -8.81
C ASP A 117 7.92 24.13 -9.70
N PRO A 118 7.96 23.00 -10.43
CA PRO A 118 6.88 22.61 -11.35
C PRO A 118 5.51 22.45 -10.67
N LEU A 119 5.49 22.05 -9.38
CA LEU A 119 4.25 21.84 -8.63
C LEU A 119 3.73 23.13 -7.97
N SER A 120 4.53 24.21 -7.92
CA SER A 120 4.07 25.50 -7.37
C SER A 120 2.92 26.12 -8.19
N LEU A 121 2.75 25.68 -9.43
CA LEU A 121 1.63 26.07 -10.30
C LEU A 121 0.33 25.32 -9.99
N ILE A 122 0.43 24.20 -9.24
CA ILE A 122 -0.69 23.32 -8.86
C ILE A 122 -0.70 23.29 -7.33
N GLY A 123 -1.16 24.37 -6.69
CA GLY A 123 -1.21 24.44 -5.23
C GLY A 123 -2.34 23.59 -4.62
N GLY A 124 -2.31 23.43 -3.28
CA GLY A 124 -3.37 22.81 -2.52
C GLY A 124 -3.21 21.30 -2.30
N LYS A 125 -4.30 20.68 -1.84
CA LYS A 125 -4.34 19.25 -1.53
C LYS A 125 -4.86 18.45 -2.72
N VAL A 126 -4.09 17.47 -3.16
CA VAL A 126 -4.36 16.68 -4.36
C VAL A 126 -4.42 15.19 -3.99
N PRO A 127 -5.53 14.49 -4.26
CA PRO A 127 -5.58 13.04 -4.14
C PRO A 127 -4.72 12.38 -5.23
N VAL A 128 -3.86 11.47 -4.81
CA VAL A 128 -2.96 10.69 -5.69
C VAL A 128 -3.21 9.21 -5.45
N SER A 129 -3.29 8.44 -6.52
CA SER A 129 -3.32 6.98 -6.46
C SER A 129 -2.24 6.38 -7.36
N VAL A 130 -1.68 5.26 -6.89
CA VAL A 130 -0.67 4.50 -7.63
C VAL A 130 -0.99 3.02 -7.48
N SER A 131 -0.90 2.26 -8.57
CA SER A 131 -0.98 0.80 -8.54
C SER A 131 0.18 0.18 -9.31
N GLY A 132 0.54 -1.05 -8.90
CA GLY A 132 1.66 -1.76 -9.51
C GLY A 132 1.91 -3.10 -8.85
N VAL A 133 3.03 -3.72 -9.21
CA VAL A 133 3.44 -5.04 -8.71
C VAL A 133 4.67 -4.90 -7.82
N LEU A 134 4.59 -5.48 -6.63
CA LEU A 134 5.71 -5.61 -5.71
C LEU A 134 6.44 -6.91 -6.00
N HIS A 135 7.66 -6.80 -6.51
CA HIS A 135 8.57 -7.93 -6.68
C HIS A 135 9.52 -7.99 -5.51
N THR A 136 9.58 -9.14 -4.82
CA THR A 136 10.50 -9.33 -3.70
C THR A 136 11.26 -10.63 -3.84
N ARG A 137 12.56 -10.59 -3.60
CA ARG A 137 13.45 -11.75 -3.64
C ARG A 137 14.74 -11.49 -2.89
N ASP A 138 15.22 -12.47 -2.13
CA ASP A 138 16.55 -12.47 -1.49
C ASP A 138 16.86 -11.18 -0.71
N GLY A 139 15.89 -10.69 0.06
CA GLY A 139 16.04 -9.48 0.86
C GLY A 139 15.97 -8.17 0.09
N LYS A 140 15.59 -8.23 -1.18
CA LYS A 140 15.44 -7.06 -2.05
C LYS A 140 14.00 -6.92 -2.52
N ALA A 141 13.59 -5.68 -2.80
CA ALA A 141 12.29 -5.39 -3.35
C ALA A 141 12.39 -4.35 -4.47
N ARG A 142 11.45 -4.41 -5.40
CA ARG A 142 11.20 -3.42 -6.45
C ARG A 142 9.70 -3.28 -6.62
N PHE A 143 9.23 -2.06 -6.70
CA PHE A 143 7.82 -1.79 -7.02
C PHE A 143 7.73 -1.30 -8.47
N GLU A 144 7.04 -2.07 -9.30
CA GLU A 144 6.81 -1.76 -10.70
C GLU A 144 5.48 -1.03 -10.83
N VAL A 145 5.54 0.30 -11.04
CA VAL A 145 4.36 1.13 -11.20
C VAL A 145 3.70 0.83 -12.54
N GLN A 146 2.43 0.44 -12.50
CA GLN A 146 1.61 0.18 -13.70
C GLN A 146 0.68 1.35 -14.02
N ARG A 147 0.15 2.02 -12.98
CA ARG A 147 -0.77 3.15 -13.14
C ARG A 147 -0.57 4.16 -12.03
N ALA A 148 -0.67 5.43 -12.39
CA ALA A 148 -0.72 6.54 -11.45
C ALA A 148 -1.79 7.54 -11.88
N GLU A 149 -2.48 8.14 -10.91
CA GLU A 149 -3.49 9.17 -11.14
C GLU A 149 -3.33 10.30 -10.13
N MET A 150 -3.65 11.50 -10.56
CA MET A 150 -3.71 12.70 -9.73
C MET A 150 -5.08 13.34 -9.92
N SER A 151 -5.88 13.45 -8.87
CA SER A 151 -7.29 13.91 -8.95
C SER A 151 -8.14 13.13 -9.97
N GLY A 152 -7.90 11.83 -10.12
CA GLY A 152 -8.59 10.98 -11.10
C GLY A 152 -8.09 11.13 -12.54
N ILE A 153 -7.09 11.98 -12.79
CA ILE A 153 -6.48 12.15 -14.12
C ILE A 153 -5.26 11.23 -14.20
N PRO A 154 -5.17 10.35 -15.21
CA PRO A 154 -4.00 9.51 -15.41
C PRO A 154 -2.72 10.33 -15.60
N VAL A 155 -1.68 9.98 -14.84
CA VAL A 155 -0.35 10.59 -14.94
C VAL A 155 0.58 9.59 -15.63
N PRO A 156 1.23 9.97 -16.75
CA PRO A 156 2.24 9.14 -17.38
C PRO A 156 3.36 8.77 -16.39
N VAL A 157 3.80 7.51 -16.42
CA VAL A 157 4.87 7.01 -15.51
C VAL A 157 6.16 7.82 -15.66
N THR A 158 6.46 8.33 -16.85
CA THR A 158 7.60 9.21 -17.11
C THR A 158 7.51 10.52 -16.35
N VAL A 159 6.31 11.14 -16.32
CA VAL A 159 6.07 12.38 -15.55
C VAL A 159 6.18 12.10 -14.05
N LEU A 160 5.60 11.00 -13.58
CA LEU A 160 5.73 10.57 -12.19
C LEU A 160 7.20 10.35 -11.81
N GLN A 161 8.00 9.74 -12.70
CA GLN A 161 9.44 9.55 -12.50
C GLN A 161 10.18 10.90 -12.37
N GLU A 162 9.88 11.85 -13.21
CA GLU A 162 10.51 13.18 -13.16
C GLU A 162 10.20 13.90 -11.85
N VAL A 163 8.93 13.87 -11.44
CA VAL A 163 8.48 14.44 -10.17
C VAL A 163 9.19 13.74 -9.00
N LEU A 164 9.17 12.39 -8.96
CA LEU A 164 9.83 11.64 -7.90
C LEU A 164 11.34 11.96 -7.83
N THR A 165 12.01 11.94 -8.98
CA THR A 165 13.44 12.26 -9.08
C THR A 165 13.71 13.67 -8.57
N TYR A 166 12.92 14.65 -9.02
CA TYR A 166 13.08 16.03 -8.60
C TYR A 166 12.91 16.20 -7.09
N TYR A 167 11.84 15.63 -6.48
CA TYR A 167 11.54 15.84 -5.07
C TYR A 167 12.34 14.93 -4.11
N SER A 168 12.97 13.86 -4.59
CA SER A 168 13.79 12.97 -3.78
C SER A 168 15.29 13.28 -3.80
N ARG A 169 15.74 14.27 -4.58
CA ARG A 169 17.14 14.73 -4.57
C ARG A 169 17.52 15.26 -3.20
N SER A 170 18.71 14.88 -2.76
CA SER A 170 19.34 15.35 -1.53
C SER A 170 20.87 15.33 -1.71
N ASP A 171 21.62 15.89 -0.75
CA ASP A 171 23.08 15.84 -0.77
C ASP A 171 23.62 14.41 -0.81
N THR A 172 22.90 13.48 -0.17
CA THR A 172 23.24 12.05 -0.17
C THR A 172 22.72 11.29 -1.39
N ARG A 173 21.77 11.88 -2.14
CA ARG A 173 21.16 11.31 -3.35
C ARG A 173 20.96 12.38 -4.42
N PRO A 174 22.01 12.87 -5.05
CA PRO A 174 21.93 13.95 -6.03
C PRO A 174 21.14 13.57 -7.28
N GLN A 175 21.06 12.30 -7.63
CA GLN A 175 20.28 11.78 -8.74
C GLN A 175 18.79 11.54 -8.38
N GLY A 176 18.42 11.67 -7.10
CA GLY A 176 17.06 11.35 -6.63
C GLY A 176 16.79 9.85 -6.59
N VAL A 177 15.51 9.48 -6.48
CA VAL A 177 15.01 8.11 -6.45
C VAL A 177 14.32 7.79 -7.77
N ARG A 178 14.49 6.59 -8.29
CA ARG A 178 13.78 6.10 -9.46
C ARG A 178 12.62 5.20 -9.02
N LEU A 179 11.55 5.18 -9.81
CA LEU A 179 10.39 4.32 -9.56
C LEU A 179 10.72 2.83 -9.61
N ASP A 180 11.74 2.47 -10.41
CA ASP A 180 12.21 1.11 -10.60
C ASP A 180 13.43 0.73 -9.75
N ASP A 181 13.84 1.60 -8.80
CA ASP A 181 14.96 1.32 -7.91
C ASP A 181 14.72 0.04 -7.08
N ILE A 182 15.77 -0.77 -7.01
CA ILE A 182 15.79 -1.93 -6.13
C ILE A 182 16.26 -1.46 -4.76
N PHE A 183 15.48 -1.74 -3.73
CA PHE A 183 15.82 -1.41 -2.35
C PHE A 183 15.93 -2.66 -1.49
N SER A 184 16.75 -2.57 -0.43
CA SER A 184 16.88 -3.67 0.53
C SER A 184 15.72 -3.67 1.51
N LEU A 185 15.15 -4.85 1.74
CA LEU A 185 14.14 -5.03 2.77
C LEU A 185 14.78 -4.96 4.17
N PRO A 186 14.18 -4.22 5.11
CA PRO A 186 14.71 -4.11 6.46
C PRO A 186 14.51 -5.40 7.27
N ALA A 187 15.08 -5.44 8.47
CA ALA A 187 14.80 -6.48 9.47
C ALA A 187 15.01 -7.91 8.96
N ASN A 188 16.01 -8.14 8.09
CA ASN A 188 16.29 -9.44 7.49
C ASN A 188 15.10 -10.11 6.80
N ILE A 189 14.15 -9.31 6.32
CA ILE A 189 13.03 -9.79 5.49
C ILE A 189 13.63 -10.31 4.17
N ARG A 190 13.37 -11.58 3.87
CA ARG A 190 13.81 -12.22 2.63
C ARG A 190 12.84 -12.01 1.50
N GLN A 191 11.54 -12.04 1.83
CA GLN A 191 10.45 -11.97 0.86
C GLN A 191 9.18 -11.43 1.50
N ILE A 192 8.34 -10.77 0.69
CA ILE A 192 6.96 -10.41 1.03
C ILE A 192 6.08 -11.09 -0.01
N GLU A 193 5.25 -12.01 0.43
CA GLU A 193 4.28 -12.69 -0.42
C GLU A 193 2.94 -11.95 -0.35
N VAL A 194 2.51 -11.41 -1.48
CA VAL A 194 1.27 -10.62 -1.58
C VAL A 194 0.15 -11.52 -2.08
N GLY A 195 -0.80 -11.83 -1.18
CA GLY A 195 -2.05 -12.52 -1.48
C GLY A 195 -3.24 -11.55 -1.47
N GLN A 196 -4.42 -12.05 -1.70
CA GLN A 196 -5.63 -11.21 -1.68
C GLN A 196 -5.94 -10.71 -0.26
N GLY A 197 -6.04 -9.40 -0.07
CA GLY A 197 -6.34 -8.74 1.21
C GLY A 197 -5.27 -8.93 2.29
N GLN A 198 -4.10 -9.48 1.96
CA GLN A 198 -3.05 -9.78 2.94
C GLN A 198 -1.67 -9.90 2.32
N ALA A 199 -0.65 -9.68 3.13
CA ALA A 199 0.74 -9.98 2.80
C ALA A 199 1.39 -10.84 3.88
N VAL A 200 2.32 -11.71 3.49
CA VAL A 200 3.10 -12.52 4.42
C VAL A 200 4.57 -12.10 4.34
N VAL A 201 5.08 -11.60 5.44
CA VAL A 201 6.51 -11.29 5.60
C VAL A 201 7.25 -12.56 5.95
N VAL A 202 8.30 -12.89 5.18
CA VAL A 202 9.17 -14.06 5.36
C VAL A 202 10.56 -13.59 5.75
N GLN A 203 11.06 -14.08 6.90
CA GLN A 203 12.41 -13.79 7.44
C GLN A 203 13.28 -15.03 7.54
#